data_dac38cffa44b56f528677682d9ab2cde
#
_entry.id   dac38cffa44b56f528677682d9ab2cde
#
_cell.length_a   1.000
_cell.length_b   1.000
_cell.length_c   1.000
_cell.angle_alpha   90.00
_cell.angle_beta   90.00
_cell.angle_gamma   90.00
#
_symmetry.space_group_name_H-M   'P 1'
#
loop_
_entity.id
_entity.type
_entity.pdbx_description
1 polymer ?
#
loop_
_entity_poly.entity_id
_entity_poly.type
_entity_poly.pdbx_seq_one_letter_code
_entity_poly.pdbx_strand_id
1 'polypeptide(L)'
;MRFETTTPAEISRPILKLCKEVSGGADAQFIPVRSHSEAGPPGAFDAVARKVEQDGGSMQPGWAIWQCADALIEAEFHAVWRSPEGELVDVATRPGGEQTILFVEDAKRSLAGAAIDNERRALRRDPLIEDFITLGRKQFLLLHGDLARDAGDSADQPARMRRLAVAQLIVKNMLERGLSGDDPCLCNSGKRYKNCHGKTVRSLRV
;
A
#
# COMPACT_ATOMS: atom_id res chain seq x y z
N MET A 1 16.65 11.08 -2.17
CA MET A 1 16.30 9.66 -1.94
C MET A 1 14.96 9.41 -2.62
N ARG A 2 14.76 8.32 -3.38
CA ARG A 2 13.44 8.04 -3.95
C ARG A 2 12.49 7.56 -2.86
N PHE A 3 11.29 8.11 -2.81
CA PHE A 3 10.23 7.67 -1.91
C PHE A 3 9.36 6.62 -2.63
N GLU A 4 9.93 5.43 -2.77
CA GLU A 4 9.32 4.27 -3.43
C GLU A 4 9.31 3.08 -2.48
N THR A 5 8.28 2.28 -2.55
CA THR A 5 8.17 1.04 -1.77
C THR A 5 8.89 -0.09 -2.50
N THR A 6 9.69 -0.85 -1.77
CA THR A 6 10.41 -2.03 -2.25
C THR A 6 10.24 -3.18 -1.28
N THR A 7 10.59 -4.38 -1.68
CA THR A 7 10.69 -5.51 -0.74
C THR A 7 11.73 -5.18 0.33
N PRO A 8 11.41 -5.36 1.63
CA PRO A 8 12.39 -5.19 2.71
C PRO A 8 13.62 -6.11 2.50
N ALA A 9 14.81 -5.61 2.82
CA ALA A 9 16.03 -6.44 2.74
C ALA A 9 16.10 -7.50 3.86
N GLU A 10 15.45 -7.24 5.01
CA GLU A 10 15.41 -8.12 6.18
C GLU A 10 14.11 -7.94 6.97
N ILE A 11 13.80 -8.92 7.81
CA ILE A 11 12.63 -8.87 8.70
C ILE A 11 13.03 -8.18 10.01
N SER A 12 12.95 -6.84 9.99
CA SER A 12 13.24 -6.01 11.16
C SER A 12 12.14 -6.14 12.24
N ARG A 13 12.42 -5.67 13.48
CA ARG A 13 11.44 -5.67 14.57
C ARG A 13 10.11 -4.97 14.22
N PRO A 14 10.09 -3.77 13.61
CA PRO A 14 8.85 -3.13 13.18
C PRO A 14 8.06 -3.97 12.16
N ILE A 15 8.75 -4.58 11.19
CA ILE A 15 8.15 -5.46 10.19
C ILE A 15 7.53 -6.69 10.87
N LEU A 16 8.28 -7.36 11.74
CA LEU A 16 7.78 -8.53 12.47
C LEU A 16 6.53 -8.20 13.29
N LYS A 17 6.51 -7.00 13.92
CA LYS A 17 5.34 -6.54 14.67
C LYS A 17 4.14 -6.34 13.74
N LEU A 18 4.31 -5.65 12.61
CA LEU A 18 3.25 -5.45 11.62
C LEU A 18 2.71 -6.79 11.09
N CYS A 19 3.59 -7.72 10.71
CA CYS A 19 3.19 -9.05 10.23
C CYS A 19 2.30 -9.79 11.24
N LYS A 20 2.69 -9.81 12.52
CA LYS A 20 1.90 -10.43 13.57
C LYS A 20 0.53 -9.77 13.78
N GLU A 21 0.47 -8.44 13.69
CA GLU A 21 -0.78 -7.68 13.84
C GLU A 21 -1.75 -8.01 12.69
N VAL A 22 -1.29 -8.03 11.44
CA VAL A 22 -2.15 -8.23 10.28
C VAL A 22 -2.56 -9.68 10.06
N SER A 23 -1.68 -10.64 10.35
CA SER A 23 -1.93 -12.09 10.11
C SER A 23 -2.56 -12.82 11.30
N GLY A 24 -2.54 -12.21 12.49
CA GLY A 24 -2.91 -12.87 13.73
C GLY A 24 -1.86 -13.85 14.24
N GLY A 25 -0.59 -13.71 13.85
CA GLY A 25 0.56 -14.42 14.41
C GLY A 25 1.31 -15.37 13.47
N ALA A 26 0.93 -15.44 12.20
CA ALA A 26 1.70 -16.22 11.21
C ALA A 26 3.11 -15.65 10.98
N ASP A 27 4.04 -16.50 10.59
CA ASP A 27 5.41 -16.11 10.29
C ASP A 27 5.53 -15.56 8.86
N ALA A 28 6.30 -14.49 8.73
CA ALA A 28 6.61 -13.88 7.44
C ALA A 28 7.80 -14.60 6.78
N GLN A 29 7.75 -14.75 5.46
CA GLN A 29 8.81 -15.39 4.67
C GLN A 29 9.02 -14.67 3.35
N PHE A 30 10.26 -14.72 2.85
CA PHE A 30 10.56 -14.29 1.49
C PHE A 30 10.15 -15.39 0.52
N ILE A 31 9.34 -15.02 -0.47
CA ILE A 31 8.89 -15.96 -1.52
C ILE A 31 9.30 -15.45 -2.90
N PRO A 32 9.56 -16.34 -3.87
CA PRO A 32 9.96 -15.94 -5.22
C PRO A 32 8.80 -15.29 -5.97
N VAL A 33 9.16 -14.38 -6.89
CA VAL A 33 8.25 -13.81 -7.88
C VAL A 33 8.50 -14.55 -9.21
N ARG A 34 7.44 -15.10 -9.80
CA ARG A 34 7.47 -15.76 -11.12
C ARG A 34 6.33 -15.25 -11.97
N SER A 35 6.39 -13.99 -12.35
CA SER A 35 5.41 -13.39 -13.27
C SER A 35 5.63 -13.87 -14.69
N HIS A 36 4.59 -14.33 -15.36
CA HIS A 36 4.68 -14.88 -16.72
C HIS A 36 4.32 -13.88 -17.82
N SER A 37 3.94 -12.63 -17.50
CA SER A 37 3.47 -11.69 -18.52
C SER A 37 3.72 -10.24 -18.14
N GLU A 38 4.26 -9.47 -19.09
CA GLU A 38 4.30 -8.00 -19.00
C GLU A 38 2.89 -7.38 -19.06
N ALA A 39 1.91 -8.09 -19.60
CA ALA A 39 0.50 -7.74 -19.71
C ALA A 39 -0.37 -8.65 -18.82
N GLY A 40 0.02 -8.83 -17.56
CA GLY A 40 -0.75 -9.63 -16.59
C GLY A 40 -2.11 -8.99 -16.24
N PRO A 41 -3.00 -9.75 -15.58
CA PRO A 41 -4.26 -9.22 -15.08
C PRO A 41 -4.03 -8.08 -14.08
N PRO A 42 -5.01 -7.16 -13.93
CA PRO A 42 -4.87 -5.95 -13.14
C PRO A 42 -4.73 -6.17 -11.62
N GLY A 43 -4.81 -7.41 -11.13
CA GLY A 43 -4.73 -7.70 -9.70
C GLY A 43 -4.10 -9.05 -9.38
N ALA A 44 -3.52 -9.16 -8.18
CA ALA A 44 -2.88 -10.38 -7.72
C ALA A 44 -3.87 -11.56 -7.61
N PHE A 45 -5.08 -11.30 -7.13
CA PHE A 45 -6.12 -12.32 -6.98
C PHE A 45 -6.52 -12.92 -8.34
N ASP A 46 -6.67 -12.10 -9.37
CA ASP A 46 -6.99 -12.59 -10.73
C ASP A 46 -5.82 -13.35 -11.34
N ALA A 47 -4.57 -12.91 -11.09
CA ALA A 47 -3.38 -13.62 -11.55
C ALA A 47 -3.28 -15.01 -10.93
N VAL A 48 -3.52 -15.10 -9.62
CA VAL A 48 -3.50 -16.37 -8.89
C VAL A 48 -4.66 -17.27 -9.32
N ALA A 49 -5.88 -16.75 -9.49
CA ALA A 49 -7.02 -17.54 -9.96
C ALA A 49 -6.73 -18.22 -11.30
N ARG A 50 -6.18 -17.47 -12.28
CA ARG A 50 -5.76 -18.03 -13.58
C ARG A 50 -4.65 -19.09 -13.42
N LYS A 51 -3.68 -18.85 -12.54
CA LYS A 51 -2.59 -19.81 -12.30
C LYS A 51 -3.13 -21.13 -11.73
N VAL A 52 -4.09 -21.04 -10.79
CA VAL A 52 -4.76 -22.23 -10.23
C VAL A 52 -5.54 -22.99 -11.31
N GLU A 53 -6.25 -22.29 -12.20
CA GLU A 53 -6.96 -22.93 -13.34
C GLU A 53 -6.01 -23.64 -14.31
N GLN A 54 -4.81 -23.08 -14.54
CA GLN A 54 -3.85 -23.62 -15.50
C GLN A 54 -3.01 -24.77 -14.93
N ASP A 55 -2.52 -24.64 -13.71
CA ASP A 55 -1.49 -25.51 -13.14
C ASP A 55 -1.94 -26.23 -11.86
N GLY A 56 -3.20 -26.06 -11.45
CA GLY A 56 -3.67 -26.60 -10.18
C GLY A 56 -3.14 -25.85 -8.97
N GLY A 57 -3.12 -26.53 -7.81
CA GLY A 57 -2.75 -25.90 -6.55
C GLY A 57 -3.89 -25.08 -5.95
N SER A 58 -3.56 -24.02 -5.20
CA SER A 58 -4.55 -23.20 -4.52
C SER A 58 -4.12 -21.74 -4.38
N MET A 59 -5.10 -20.87 -4.14
CA MET A 59 -4.86 -19.48 -3.78
C MET A 59 -4.58 -19.37 -2.27
N GLN A 60 -3.50 -18.69 -1.91
CA GLN A 60 -3.17 -18.36 -0.52
C GLN A 60 -3.29 -16.85 -0.32
N PRO A 61 -4.35 -16.37 0.39
CA PRO A 61 -4.46 -14.98 0.81
C PRO A 61 -3.45 -14.64 1.91
N GLY A 62 -3.07 -13.38 1.97
CA GLY A 62 -2.14 -12.88 2.98
C GLY A 62 -1.78 -11.42 2.76
N TRP A 63 -0.60 -11.04 3.20
CA TRP A 63 -0.11 -9.67 3.12
C TRP A 63 1.29 -9.63 2.50
N ALA A 64 1.44 -8.87 1.42
CA ALA A 64 2.75 -8.49 0.90
C ALA A 64 3.27 -7.30 1.69
N ILE A 65 4.50 -7.38 2.15
CA ILE A 65 5.11 -6.36 3.01
C ILE A 65 6.11 -5.54 2.21
N TRP A 66 5.91 -4.24 2.25
CA TRP A 66 6.72 -3.25 1.56
C TRP A 66 7.39 -2.32 2.55
N GLN A 67 8.54 -1.78 2.17
CA GLN A 67 9.25 -0.77 2.93
C GLN A 67 9.61 0.41 2.04
N CYS A 68 9.35 1.62 2.51
CA CYS A 68 9.81 2.85 1.89
C CYS A 68 10.96 3.43 2.70
N ALA A 69 12.18 3.04 2.33
CA ALA A 69 13.42 3.43 3.00
C ALA A 69 13.33 3.31 4.54
N ASP A 70 13.68 4.38 5.28
CA ASP A 70 13.54 4.49 6.74
C ASP A 70 12.26 5.21 7.18
N ALA A 71 11.34 5.44 6.24
CA ALA A 71 10.17 6.26 6.49
C ALA A 71 8.96 5.45 6.99
N LEU A 72 8.55 4.46 6.23
CA LEU A 72 7.36 3.65 6.56
C LEU A 72 7.47 2.21 6.07
N ILE A 73 6.65 1.37 6.67
CA ILE A 73 6.34 0.01 6.20
C ILE A 73 4.85 -0.08 5.90
N GLU A 74 4.50 -0.92 4.94
CA GLU A 74 3.15 -1.12 4.46
C GLU A 74 2.88 -2.60 4.27
N ALA A 75 1.73 -3.08 4.74
CA ALA A 75 1.20 -4.40 4.42
C ALA A 75 0.04 -4.22 3.43
N GLU A 76 0.17 -4.78 2.25
CA GLU A 76 -0.83 -4.82 1.19
C GLU A 76 -1.53 -6.16 1.20
N PHE A 77 -2.89 -6.16 1.28
CA PHE A 77 -3.64 -7.41 1.18
C PHE A 77 -3.50 -8.02 -0.21
N HIS A 78 -3.00 -9.23 -0.26
CA HIS A 78 -2.45 -9.85 -1.44
C HIS A 78 -2.81 -11.33 -1.52
N ALA A 79 -2.70 -11.93 -2.69
CA ALA A 79 -2.78 -13.36 -2.88
C ALA A 79 -1.54 -13.87 -3.60
N VAL A 80 -1.09 -15.05 -3.21
CA VAL A 80 -0.03 -15.80 -3.87
C VAL A 80 -0.51 -17.19 -4.25
N TRP A 81 0.14 -17.80 -5.22
CA TRP A 81 -0.16 -19.16 -5.64
C TRP A 81 0.60 -20.14 -4.74
N ARG A 82 -0.14 -21.12 -4.20
CA ARG A 82 0.44 -22.31 -3.57
C ARG A 82 0.42 -23.44 -4.59
N SER A 83 1.58 -23.90 -4.99
CA SER A 83 1.71 -24.99 -5.95
C SER A 83 1.14 -26.30 -5.39
N PRO A 84 0.88 -27.32 -6.24
CA PRO A 84 0.51 -28.65 -5.77
C PRO A 84 1.52 -29.29 -4.80
N GLU A 85 2.80 -28.90 -4.91
CA GLU A 85 3.90 -29.34 -4.04
C GLU A 85 3.99 -28.51 -2.74
N GLY A 86 3.18 -27.44 -2.62
CA GLY A 86 3.11 -26.58 -1.42
C GLY A 86 4.04 -25.35 -1.47
N GLU A 87 4.77 -25.09 -2.55
CA GLU A 87 5.60 -23.89 -2.71
C GLU A 87 4.71 -22.64 -2.83
N LEU A 88 5.05 -21.56 -2.11
CA LEU A 88 4.41 -20.26 -2.28
C LEU A 88 5.17 -19.42 -3.33
N VAL A 89 4.42 -18.91 -4.31
CA VAL A 89 4.99 -18.13 -5.42
C VAL A 89 4.09 -16.92 -5.68
N ASP A 90 4.68 -15.72 -5.75
CA ASP A 90 3.97 -14.57 -6.27
C ASP A 90 3.97 -14.59 -7.80
N VAL A 91 2.78 -14.64 -8.39
CA VAL A 91 2.58 -14.67 -9.85
C VAL A 91 2.04 -13.34 -10.40
N ALA A 92 1.87 -12.34 -9.53
CA ALA A 92 1.45 -11.02 -9.94
C ALA A 92 2.57 -10.27 -10.68
N THR A 93 2.18 -9.40 -11.62
CA THR A 93 3.13 -8.54 -12.31
C THR A 93 3.74 -7.53 -11.34
N ARG A 94 5.07 -7.41 -11.34
CA ARG A 94 5.84 -6.50 -10.50
C ARG A 94 6.54 -5.43 -11.35
N PRO A 95 5.97 -4.21 -11.44
CA PRO A 95 6.56 -3.13 -12.24
C PRO A 95 7.95 -2.71 -11.76
N GLY A 96 8.27 -2.90 -10.48
CA GLY A 96 9.58 -2.64 -9.88
C GLY A 96 10.64 -3.69 -10.19
N GLY A 97 10.25 -4.82 -10.80
CA GLY A 97 11.17 -5.92 -11.16
C GLY A 97 11.63 -6.76 -9.96
N GLU A 98 10.86 -6.75 -8.87
CA GLU A 98 11.14 -7.55 -7.68
C GLU A 98 11.21 -9.04 -8.04
N GLN A 99 12.28 -9.70 -7.60
CA GLN A 99 12.47 -11.15 -7.76
C GLN A 99 11.93 -11.94 -6.56
N THR A 100 11.73 -11.26 -5.45
CA THR A 100 11.16 -11.81 -4.21
C THR A 100 10.25 -10.79 -3.57
N ILE A 101 9.24 -11.24 -2.83
CA ILE A 101 8.46 -10.40 -1.92
C ILE A 101 8.53 -10.98 -0.51
N LEU A 102 8.37 -10.12 0.50
CA LEU A 102 8.12 -10.57 1.86
C LEU A 102 6.61 -10.78 2.02
N PHE A 103 6.19 -11.98 2.37
CA PHE A 103 4.80 -12.38 2.48
C PHE A 103 4.49 -13.01 3.84
N VAL A 104 3.31 -12.72 4.37
CA VAL A 104 2.75 -13.38 5.56
C VAL A 104 1.35 -13.86 5.26
N GLU A 105 1.09 -15.15 5.53
CA GLU A 105 -0.21 -15.78 5.29
C GLU A 105 -1.28 -15.21 6.22
N ASP A 106 -2.50 -15.03 5.71
CA ASP A 106 -3.68 -14.71 6.51
C ASP A 106 -4.84 -15.63 6.10
N ALA A 107 -5.02 -16.69 6.87
CA ALA A 107 -6.09 -17.66 6.62
C ALA A 107 -7.49 -17.17 7.06
N LYS A 108 -7.57 -16.04 7.77
CA LYS A 108 -8.83 -15.54 8.35
C LYS A 108 -9.57 -14.58 7.42
N ARG A 109 -8.81 -13.89 6.55
CA ARG A 109 -9.38 -12.92 5.62
C ARG A 109 -9.53 -13.53 4.24
N SER A 110 -10.64 -13.26 3.62
CA SER A 110 -10.90 -13.58 2.21
C SER A 110 -11.33 -12.31 1.48
N LEU A 111 -11.14 -12.28 0.18
CA LEU A 111 -11.64 -11.18 -0.66
C LEU A 111 -13.17 -11.32 -0.85
N ALA A 112 -13.94 -11.46 0.23
CA ALA A 112 -15.39 -11.65 0.21
C ALA A 112 -16.14 -10.37 -0.24
N GLY A 113 -15.70 -9.74 -1.33
CA GLY A 113 -16.40 -8.64 -2.00
C GLY A 113 -16.11 -7.23 -1.48
N ALA A 114 -15.34 -7.05 -0.41
CA ALA A 114 -14.95 -5.73 0.08
C ALA A 114 -13.45 -5.50 -0.14
N ALA A 115 -13.09 -4.34 -0.68
CA ALA A 115 -11.70 -3.91 -0.74
C ALA A 115 -11.12 -3.77 0.67
N ILE A 116 -9.87 -4.16 0.87
CA ILE A 116 -9.14 -4.09 2.14
C ILE A 116 -8.07 -3.02 1.99
N ASP A 117 -8.06 -2.03 2.90
CA ASP A 117 -7.02 -0.99 2.90
C ASP A 117 -5.67 -1.56 3.36
N ASN A 118 -4.61 -0.97 2.85
CA ASN A 118 -3.26 -1.30 3.27
C ASN A 118 -3.02 -0.83 4.71
N GLU A 119 -2.34 -1.66 5.50
CA GLU A 119 -1.92 -1.30 6.84
C GLU A 119 -0.53 -0.64 6.80
N ARG A 120 -0.44 0.61 7.26
CA ARG A 120 0.78 1.43 7.18
C ARG A 120 1.28 1.82 8.55
N ARG A 121 2.61 1.80 8.74
CA ARG A 121 3.27 2.22 9.98
C ARG A 121 4.46 3.11 9.66
N ALA A 122 4.53 4.28 10.29
CA ALA A 122 5.72 5.12 10.26
C ALA A 122 6.86 4.43 11.02
N LEU A 123 8.07 4.45 10.45
CA LEU A 123 9.28 3.93 11.09
C LEU A 123 9.97 4.97 11.97
N ARG A 124 9.70 6.24 11.74
CA ARG A 124 10.18 7.37 12.54
C ARG A 124 9.09 8.42 12.73
N ARG A 125 9.24 9.24 13.75
CA ARG A 125 8.32 10.35 14.00
C ARG A 125 8.58 11.48 13.02
N ASP A 126 7.67 11.67 12.07
CA ASP A 126 7.76 12.73 11.07
C ASP A 126 6.32 13.09 10.61
N PRO A 127 5.89 14.34 10.82
CA PRO A 127 4.56 14.78 10.42
C PRO A 127 4.24 14.59 8.92
N LEU A 128 5.26 14.64 8.05
CA LEU A 128 5.06 14.39 6.61
C LEU A 128 4.75 12.92 6.34
N ILE A 129 5.38 11.98 7.07
CA ILE A 129 5.11 10.54 6.94
C ILE A 129 3.69 10.25 7.44
N GLU A 130 3.29 10.82 8.57
CA GLU A 130 1.93 10.68 9.11
C GLU A 130 0.87 11.25 8.15
N ASP A 131 1.15 12.42 7.56
CA ASP A 131 0.28 13.03 6.56
C ASP A 131 0.20 12.17 5.28
N PHE A 132 1.31 11.53 4.85
CA PHE A 132 1.33 10.60 3.71
C PHE A 132 0.46 9.36 3.96
N ILE A 133 0.58 8.75 5.14
CA ILE A 133 -0.25 7.61 5.57
C ILE A 133 -1.73 8.01 5.63
N THR A 134 -2.01 9.19 6.20
CA THR A 134 -3.38 9.73 6.30
C THR A 134 -4.00 9.93 4.92
N LEU A 135 -3.23 10.44 3.96
CA LEU A 135 -3.70 10.66 2.59
C LEU A 135 -4.03 9.34 1.89
N GLY A 136 -3.18 8.32 2.03
CA GLY A 136 -3.45 6.99 1.48
C GLY A 136 -4.76 6.40 2.02
N ARG A 137 -4.97 6.47 3.34
CA ARG A 137 -6.22 6.03 3.96
C ARG A 137 -7.44 6.81 3.46
N LYS A 138 -7.32 8.13 3.32
CA LYS A 138 -8.41 8.96 2.78
C LYS A 138 -8.73 8.62 1.33
N GLN A 139 -7.73 8.35 0.50
CA GLN A 139 -7.94 7.90 -0.87
C GLN A 139 -8.69 6.57 -0.91
N PHE A 140 -8.28 5.61 -0.08
CA PHE A 140 -8.98 4.32 0.02
C PHE A 140 -10.45 4.50 0.42
N LEU A 141 -10.73 5.26 1.48
CA LEU A 141 -12.09 5.53 1.95
C LEU A 141 -12.95 6.24 0.90
N LEU A 142 -12.37 7.15 0.12
CA LEU A 142 -13.08 7.84 -0.96
C LEU A 142 -13.42 6.91 -2.13
N LEU A 143 -12.60 5.89 -2.38
CA LEU A 143 -12.82 4.92 -3.46
C LEU A 143 -13.74 3.77 -3.05
N HIS A 144 -13.66 3.32 -1.79
CA HIS A 144 -14.25 2.06 -1.34
C HIS A 144 -15.14 2.20 -0.10
N GLY A 145 -15.18 3.38 0.54
CA GLY A 145 -16.00 3.64 1.73
C GLY A 145 -17.49 3.80 1.40
N ASP A 146 -18.32 3.87 2.44
CA ASP A 146 -19.78 4.01 2.30
C ASP A 146 -20.18 5.30 1.58
N LEU A 147 -19.34 6.34 1.63
CA LEU A 147 -19.52 7.59 0.86
C LEU A 147 -19.41 7.38 -0.66
N ALA A 148 -18.76 6.32 -1.11
CA ALA A 148 -18.75 5.94 -2.53
C ALA A 148 -20.11 5.38 -2.98
N ARG A 149 -20.97 4.95 -2.05
CA ARG A 149 -22.28 4.35 -2.29
C ARG A 149 -23.43 5.35 -2.25
N ASP A 150 -23.29 6.45 -1.52
CA ASP A 150 -24.28 7.52 -1.46
C ASP A 150 -24.21 8.38 -2.73
N ALA A 151 -24.97 7.97 -3.74
CA ALA A 151 -25.03 8.56 -5.09
C ALA A 151 -25.42 10.05 -5.15
N GLY A 152 -25.67 10.70 -4.00
CA GLY A 152 -26.02 12.12 -3.93
C GLY A 152 -24.83 13.08 -4.01
N ASP A 153 -23.59 12.63 -3.71
CA ASP A 153 -22.38 13.49 -3.64
C ASP A 153 -21.31 13.12 -4.69
N SER A 154 -21.70 12.32 -5.70
CA SER A 154 -20.79 11.78 -6.72
C SER A 154 -20.14 12.84 -7.62
N ALA A 155 -20.75 14.01 -7.76
CA ALA A 155 -20.24 15.08 -8.63
C ALA A 155 -18.92 15.69 -8.12
N ASP A 156 -18.64 15.69 -6.81
CA ASP A 156 -17.40 16.22 -6.21
C ASP A 156 -16.29 15.17 -5.99
N GLN A 157 -16.61 13.87 -6.12
CA GLN A 157 -15.63 12.79 -5.89
C GLN A 157 -14.35 12.93 -6.74
N PRO A 158 -14.40 13.19 -8.05
CA PRO A 158 -13.19 13.39 -8.86
C PRO A 158 -12.35 14.60 -8.41
N ALA A 159 -13.00 15.67 -7.95
CA ALA A 159 -12.30 16.85 -7.44
C ALA A 159 -11.64 16.56 -6.09
N ARG A 160 -12.32 15.83 -5.19
CA ARG A 160 -11.76 15.35 -3.91
C ARG A 160 -10.56 14.45 -4.14
N MET A 161 -10.66 13.47 -5.06
CA MET A 161 -9.57 12.59 -5.43
C MET A 161 -8.37 13.37 -5.96
N ARG A 162 -8.56 14.34 -6.85
CA ARG A 162 -7.48 15.20 -7.35
C ARG A 162 -6.79 15.97 -6.23
N ARG A 163 -7.54 16.53 -5.28
CA ARG A 163 -6.97 17.25 -4.12
C ARG A 163 -6.10 16.32 -3.27
N LEU A 164 -6.55 15.09 -3.01
CA LEU A 164 -5.77 14.08 -2.28
C LEU A 164 -4.49 13.70 -3.05
N ALA A 165 -4.60 13.44 -4.35
CA ALA A 165 -3.46 13.09 -5.20
C ALA A 165 -2.41 14.21 -5.25
N VAL A 166 -2.82 15.47 -5.41
CA VAL A 166 -1.92 16.63 -5.38
C VAL A 166 -1.25 16.77 -4.02
N ALA A 167 -2.00 16.64 -2.92
CA ALA A 167 -1.44 16.69 -1.58
C ALA A 167 -0.41 15.58 -1.36
N GLN A 168 -0.71 14.35 -1.81
CA GLN A 168 0.21 13.21 -1.70
C GLN A 168 1.49 13.43 -2.51
N LEU A 169 1.39 13.97 -3.72
CA LEU A 169 2.55 14.31 -4.54
C LEU A 169 3.44 15.36 -3.86
N ILE A 170 2.86 16.38 -3.24
CA ILE A 170 3.59 17.40 -2.49
C ILE A 170 4.31 16.78 -1.31
N VAL A 171 3.64 15.96 -0.50
CA VAL A 171 4.24 15.27 0.64
C VAL A 171 5.38 14.36 0.20
N LYS A 172 5.14 13.54 -0.84
CA LYS A 172 6.16 12.66 -1.42
C LYS A 172 7.41 13.45 -1.83
N ASN A 173 7.24 14.52 -2.61
CA ASN A 173 8.36 15.34 -3.06
C ASN A 173 9.10 16.04 -1.90
N MET A 174 8.39 16.45 -0.84
CA MET A 174 9.05 17.00 0.35
C MET A 174 9.90 15.96 1.06
N LEU A 175 9.37 14.74 1.25
CA LEU A 175 10.11 13.61 1.84
C LEU A 175 11.35 13.23 1.01
N GLU A 176 11.23 13.17 -0.32
CA GLU A 176 12.35 12.87 -1.23
C GLU A 176 13.49 13.90 -1.14
N ARG A 177 13.15 15.16 -0.87
CA ARG A 177 14.11 16.25 -0.69
C ARG A 177 14.64 16.40 0.74
N GLY A 178 14.20 15.55 1.67
CA GLY A 178 14.57 15.63 3.08
C GLY A 178 14.02 16.87 3.79
N LEU A 179 12.92 17.44 3.29
CA LEU A 179 12.24 18.58 3.90
C LEU A 179 11.36 18.14 5.05
N SER A 180 11.01 19.10 5.91
CA SER A 180 10.14 18.93 7.08
C SER A 180 8.82 19.71 6.95
N GLY A 181 7.94 19.54 7.90
CA GLY A 181 6.69 20.33 7.96
C GLY A 181 6.92 21.83 8.21
N ASP A 182 8.12 22.22 8.66
CA ASP A 182 8.50 23.61 8.89
C ASP A 182 9.08 24.31 7.65
N ASP A 183 9.42 23.55 6.63
CA ASP A 183 9.96 24.09 5.38
C ASP A 183 8.87 24.70 4.50
N PRO A 184 9.23 25.56 3.53
CA PRO A 184 8.30 26.13 2.56
C PRO A 184 7.54 25.02 1.79
N CYS A 185 6.22 25.21 1.67
CA CYS A 185 5.40 24.27 0.91
C CYS A 185 5.73 24.32 -0.58
N LEU A 186 5.93 23.17 -1.22
CA LEU A 186 6.28 23.08 -2.64
C LEU A 186 5.17 23.55 -3.61
N CYS A 187 4.01 23.96 -3.11
CA CYS A 187 2.94 24.57 -3.91
C CYS A 187 3.18 26.04 -4.26
N ASN A 188 4.34 26.61 -3.89
CA ASN A 188 4.69 28.02 -4.10
C ASN A 188 3.77 29.06 -3.45
N SER A 189 3.01 28.68 -2.41
CA SER A 189 2.15 29.59 -1.66
C SER A 189 2.90 30.57 -0.74
N GLY A 190 4.21 30.43 -0.59
CA GLY A 190 5.04 31.17 0.38
C GLY A 190 4.83 30.75 1.83
N LYS A 191 3.90 29.82 2.13
CA LYS A 191 3.61 29.32 3.48
C LYS A 191 4.45 28.09 3.79
N ARG A 192 4.77 27.86 5.07
CA ARG A 192 5.31 26.57 5.55
C ARG A 192 4.30 25.47 5.32
N TYR A 193 4.77 24.24 5.02
CA TYR A 193 3.89 23.09 4.76
C TYR A 193 2.83 22.88 5.86
N LYS A 194 3.24 22.89 7.13
CA LYS A 194 2.31 22.72 8.27
C LYS A 194 1.14 23.72 8.30
N ASN A 195 1.33 24.91 7.71
CA ASN A 195 0.35 26.00 7.63
C ASN A 195 -0.33 26.07 6.25
N CYS A 196 0.00 25.18 5.33
CA CYS A 196 -0.54 25.08 3.97
C CYS A 196 -1.17 23.71 3.75
N HIS A 197 -0.56 22.83 2.98
CA HIS A 197 -1.08 21.50 2.67
C HIS A 197 -1.22 20.60 3.90
N GLY A 198 -0.36 20.73 4.91
CA GLY A 198 -0.52 19.99 6.16
C GLY A 198 -1.82 20.31 6.90
N LYS A 199 -2.33 21.56 6.85
CA LYS A 199 -3.67 21.88 7.34
C LYS A 199 -4.75 21.23 6.49
N THR A 200 -4.61 21.30 5.17
CA THR A 200 -5.54 20.71 4.22
C THR A 200 -5.68 19.20 4.45
N VAL A 201 -4.54 18.49 4.56
CA VAL A 201 -4.53 17.04 4.82
C VAL A 201 -5.33 16.69 6.06
N ARG A 202 -5.11 17.43 7.17
CA ARG A 202 -5.80 17.17 8.44
C ARG A 202 -7.29 17.53 8.42
N SER A 203 -7.67 18.57 7.67
CA SER A 203 -9.06 19.07 7.60
C SER A 203 -9.91 18.41 6.51
N LEU A 204 -9.30 17.73 5.52
CA LEU A 204 -10.05 17.01 4.48
C LEU A 204 -10.94 15.94 5.13
N ARG A 205 -12.26 16.16 5.07
CA ARG A 205 -13.26 15.14 5.40
C ARG A 205 -13.39 14.22 4.18
N VAL A 206 -13.39 12.91 4.44
CA VAL A 206 -13.66 11.86 3.47
C VAL A 206 -14.97 11.25 3.83
#